data_1fd03bf781aa1906021180f9429f3bb0
#
_entry.id   1fd03bf781aa1906021180f9429f3bb0
#
_cell.length_a   1.000
_cell.length_b   1.000
_cell.length_c   1.000
_cell.angle_alpha   90.00
_cell.angle_beta   90.00
_cell.angle_gamma   90.00
#
_symmetry.space_group_name_H-M   'P 1'
#
loop_
_entity.id
_entity.type
_entity.pdbx_description
1 polymer ?
#
loop_
_entity_poly.entity_id
_entity_poly.type
_entity_poly.pdbx_seq_one_letter_code
_entity_poly.pdbx_strand_id
1 'polypeptide(L)'
;PDLLTDEQKTRFARLDINPETVTWRRAVDVNDRMLRGITIGQGEAENGFELKTNYYISVASELMAILALATSLKDMRERIANMVIGQSRKGEPITADDLGVAGALTVLMKDTIKPNLMQTLEGTPVLVHAGPFANIAHGNSSIMADKIALKLADFVITESGFGADMGMEKFFDIKCRYSGNIPSVVVLVATVRALKMHGGGPKVTAGAPLAPVVSGRRRGCA
;
A
#
# COMPACT_ATOMS: atom_id res chain seq x y z
N PRO A 1 6.06 -41.51 2.69
CA PRO A 1 5.75 -40.77 1.46
C PRO A 1 4.51 -41.29 0.75
N ASP A 2 4.33 -42.63 0.69
CA ASP A 2 3.24 -43.27 -0.10
C ASP A 2 1.84 -43.12 0.51
N LEU A 3 1.74 -42.65 1.75
CA LEU A 3 0.48 -42.39 2.45
C LEU A 3 0.00 -40.94 2.32
N LEU A 4 0.78 -40.04 1.66
CA LEU A 4 0.42 -38.66 1.47
C LEU A 4 -0.40 -38.47 0.19
N THR A 5 -1.46 -37.66 0.28
CA THR A 5 -2.18 -37.19 -0.91
C THR A 5 -1.25 -36.33 -1.78
N ASP A 6 -1.59 -36.11 -3.05
CA ASP A 6 -0.78 -35.25 -3.92
C ASP A 6 -0.74 -33.81 -3.42
N GLU A 7 -1.81 -33.33 -2.80
CA GLU A 7 -1.84 -32.03 -2.12
C GLU A 7 -0.87 -31.97 -0.94
N GLN A 8 -0.83 -33.02 -0.12
CA GLN A 8 0.12 -33.11 1.00
C GLN A 8 1.57 -33.22 0.52
N LYS A 9 1.81 -33.97 -0.58
CA LYS A 9 3.13 -34.05 -1.21
C LYS A 9 3.56 -32.68 -1.76
N THR A 10 2.67 -31.95 -2.41
CA THR A 10 2.91 -30.60 -2.93
C THR A 10 3.24 -29.63 -1.80
N ARG A 11 2.49 -29.65 -0.70
CA ARG A 11 2.79 -28.85 0.51
C ARG A 11 4.14 -29.21 1.13
N PHE A 12 4.44 -30.49 1.25
CA PHE A 12 5.72 -30.96 1.76
C PHE A 12 6.89 -30.55 0.85
N ALA A 13 6.69 -30.59 -0.45
CA ALA A 13 7.67 -30.13 -1.46
C ALA A 13 7.73 -28.59 -1.60
N ARG A 14 7.25 -27.83 -0.60
CA ARG A 14 7.22 -26.36 -0.62
C ARG A 14 6.49 -25.78 -1.83
N LEU A 15 5.40 -26.43 -2.24
CA LEU A 15 4.52 -26.00 -3.34
C LEU A 15 5.24 -25.90 -4.71
N ASP A 16 6.39 -26.54 -4.87
CA ASP A 16 7.24 -26.42 -6.07
C ASP A 16 7.55 -24.95 -6.45
N ILE A 17 7.69 -24.07 -5.45
CA ILE A 17 7.88 -22.65 -5.65
C ILE A 17 9.19 -22.37 -6.44
N ASN A 18 9.10 -21.45 -7.41
CA ASN A 18 10.28 -20.89 -8.05
C ASN A 18 10.79 -19.70 -7.20
N PRO A 19 11.95 -19.82 -6.55
CA PRO A 19 12.48 -18.77 -5.66
C PRO A 19 12.67 -17.41 -6.34
N GLU A 20 12.96 -17.40 -7.65
CA GLU A 20 13.17 -16.17 -8.41
C GLU A 20 11.89 -15.34 -8.58
N THR A 21 10.72 -15.98 -8.43
CA THR A 21 9.41 -15.32 -8.56
C THR A 21 8.85 -14.81 -7.25
N VAL A 22 9.53 -15.04 -6.12
CA VAL A 22 9.05 -14.61 -4.80
C VAL A 22 9.05 -13.09 -4.72
N THR A 23 7.83 -12.53 -4.62
CA THR A 23 7.61 -11.08 -4.52
C THR A 23 7.35 -10.61 -3.09
N TRP A 24 7.06 -11.51 -2.18
CA TRP A 24 6.77 -11.17 -0.80
C TRP A 24 8.04 -10.84 -0.02
N ARG A 25 8.20 -9.57 0.29
CA ARG A 25 9.40 -9.01 0.89
C ARG A 25 9.16 -8.66 2.36
N ARG A 26 10.24 -8.50 3.09
CA ARG A 26 10.18 -8.03 4.48
C ARG A 26 9.82 -6.55 4.49
N ALA A 27 8.91 -6.15 5.39
CA ALA A 27 8.58 -4.76 5.63
C ALA A 27 9.37 -4.24 6.83
N VAL A 28 10.06 -3.14 6.65
CA VAL A 28 10.82 -2.45 7.70
C VAL A 28 10.63 -0.95 7.52
N ASP A 29 10.26 -0.24 8.59
CA ASP A 29 9.97 1.20 8.56
C ASP A 29 11.26 2.04 8.51
N VAL A 30 12.07 1.74 7.52
CA VAL A 30 13.25 2.53 7.18
C VAL A 30 13.18 2.93 5.70
N ASN A 31 13.49 4.18 5.41
CA ASN A 31 13.59 4.68 4.05
C ASN A 31 15.07 4.75 3.61
N ASP A 32 15.80 3.69 3.83
CA ASP A 32 17.21 3.59 3.44
C ASP A 32 17.33 3.04 2.02
N ARG A 33 17.94 3.82 1.13
CA ARG A 33 18.18 3.42 -0.25
C ARG A 33 19.11 2.22 -0.38
N MET A 34 20.00 2.01 0.59
CA MET A 34 20.92 0.87 0.60
C MET A 34 20.19 -0.47 0.76
N LEU A 35 18.97 -0.47 1.31
CA LEU A 35 18.12 -1.67 1.44
C LEU A 35 17.29 -1.99 0.20
N ARG A 36 17.43 -1.22 -0.88
CA ARG A 36 16.68 -1.46 -2.13
C ARG A 36 17.19 -2.62 -2.96
N GLY A 37 18.37 -3.11 -2.66
CA GLY A 37 18.93 -4.33 -3.28
C GLY A 37 19.92 -4.94 -2.32
N ILE A 38 19.59 -6.11 -1.78
CA ILE A 38 20.42 -6.86 -0.84
C ILE A 38 20.49 -8.32 -1.22
N THR A 39 21.53 -8.99 -0.80
CA THR A 39 21.64 -10.46 -0.84
C THR A 39 21.57 -10.96 0.60
N ILE A 40 20.67 -11.87 0.88
CA ILE A 40 20.49 -12.55 2.17
C ILE A 40 20.87 -14.02 2.03
N GLY A 41 21.00 -14.74 3.16
CA GLY A 41 21.36 -16.16 3.17
C GLY A 41 22.85 -16.41 3.00
N GLN A 42 23.72 -15.44 3.34
CA GLN A 42 25.18 -15.54 3.21
C GLN A 42 25.87 -16.11 4.45
N GLY A 43 25.13 -16.46 5.50
CA GLY A 43 25.66 -17.11 6.69
C GLY A 43 26.02 -18.58 6.44
N GLU A 44 26.98 -19.12 7.19
CA GLU A 44 27.39 -20.52 7.09
C GLU A 44 26.21 -21.51 7.31
N ALA A 45 25.29 -21.16 8.21
CA ALA A 45 24.07 -21.95 8.51
C ALA A 45 23.10 -22.05 7.33
N GLU A 46 23.20 -21.19 6.36
CA GLU A 46 22.30 -21.12 5.19
C GLU A 46 22.72 -22.08 4.06
N ASN A 47 23.84 -22.79 4.22
CA ASN A 47 24.35 -23.80 3.28
C ASN A 47 24.43 -23.31 1.82
N GLY A 48 24.80 -22.05 1.61
CA GLY A 48 24.91 -21.43 0.28
C GLY A 48 23.58 -21.07 -0.38
N PHE A 49 22.49 -21.03 0.37
CA PHE A 49 21.18 -20.65 -0.14
C PHE A 49 21.00 -19.12 -0.11
N GLU A 50 21.55 -18.46 -1.12
CA GLU A 50 21.44 -17.00 -1.26
C GLU A 50 20.16 -16.58 -1.98
N LEU A 51 19.61 -15.44 -1.56
CA LEU A 51 18.45 -14.80 -2.20
C LEU A 51 18.70 -13.30 -2.39
N LYS A 52 18.62 -12.84 -3.62
CA LYS A 52 18.58 -11.41 -3.93
C LYS A 52 17.17 -10.87 -3.66
N THR A 53 17.07 -9.86 -2.82
CA THR A 53 15.79 -9.30 -2.38
C THR A 53 15.92 -7.81 -2.06
N ASN A 54 14.87 -7.23 -1.51
CA ASN A 54 14.87 -5.87 -0.96
C ASN A 54 13.88 -5.77 0.21
N TYR A 55 13.78 -4.60 0.82
CA TYR A 55 12.80 -4.29 1.85
C TYR A 55 11.73 -3.35 1.32
N TYR A 56 10.49 -3.54 1.83
CA TYR A 56 9.42 -2.55 1.75
C TYR A 56 9.38 -1.71 3.02
N ILE A 57 8.98 -0.47 2.91
CA ILE A 57 8.43 0.29 4.03
C ILE A 57 6.99 -0.20 4.28
N SER A 58 6.50 -0.15 5.52
CA SER A 58 5.18 -0.71 5.89
C SER A 58 4.03 -0.17 5.03
N VAL A 59 4.06 1.12 4.69
CA VAL A 59 3.04 1.77 3.82
C VAL A 59 3.07 1.30 2.35
N ALA A 60 4.13 0.59 1.95
CA ALA A 60 4.25 -0.04 0.63
C ALA A 60 3.90 -1.53 0.64
N SER A 61 3.53 -2.08 1.79
CA SER A 61 3.15 -3.48 1.90
C SER A 61 1.73 -3.73 1.38
N GLU A 62 1.50 -4.91 0.82
CA GLU A 62 0.16 -5.34 0.40
C GLU A 62 -0.81 -5.45 1.58
N LEU A 63 -0.31 -5.80 2.77
CA LEU A 63 -1.11 -5.82 4.00
C LEU A 63 -1.68 -4.44 4.36
N MET A 64 -0.93 -3.36 4.12
CA MET A 64 -1.43 -2.00 4.31
C MET A 64 -2.55 -1.67 3.32
N ALA A 65 -2.41 -2.08 2.05
CA ALA A 65 -3.45 -1.90 1.04
C ALA A 65 -4.72 -2.70 1.38
N ILE A 66 -4.56 -3.94 1.84
CA ILE A 66 -5.67 -4.78 2.32
C ILE A 66 -6.37 -4.12 3.51
N LEU A 67 -5.62 -3.65 4.51
CA LEU A 67 -6.18 -2.99 5.69
C LEU A 67 -7.04 -1.78 5.33
N ALA A 68 -6.62 -1.01 4.34
CA ALA A 68 -7.37 0.18 3.92
C ALA A 68 -8.69 -0.15 3.22
N LEU A 69 -8.82 -1.32 2.59
CA LEU A 69 -10.04 -1.76 1.91
C LEU A 69 -10.90 -2.73 2.75
N ALA A 70 -10.33 -3.32 3.79
CA ALA A 70 -11.02 -4.31 4.61
C ALA A 70 -12.21 -3.69 5.36
N THR A 71 -13.32 -4.43 5.38
CA THR A 71 -14.57 -4.04 6.04
C THR A 71 -14.89 -4.87 7.29
N SER A 72 -14.16 -5.94 7.52
CA SER A 72 -14.26 -6.82 8.68
C SER A 72 -13.01 -7.69 8.81
N LEU A 73 -12.82 -8.35 9.97
CA LEU A 73 -11.74 -9.33 10.15
C LEU A 73 -11.87 -10.50 9.18
N LYS A 74 -13.10 -10.92 8.86
CA LYS A 74 -13.35 -11.99 7.89
C LYS A 74 -12.90 -11.56 6.49
N ASP A 75 -13.34 -10.39 6.02
CA ASP A 75 -12.94 -9.83 4.73
C ASP A 75 -11.42 -9.63 4.66
N MET A 76 -10.81 -9.12 5.73
CA MET A 76 -9.35 -8.99 5.80
C MET A 76 -8.63 -10.33 5.65
N ARG A 77 -9.12 -11.38 6.34
CA ARG A 77 -8.55 -12.73 6.24
C ARG A 77 -8.66 -13.29 4.83
N GLU A 78 -9.80 -13.12 4.18
CA GLU A 78 -10.04 -13.59 2.80
C GLU A 78 -9.10 -12.88 1.82
N ARG A 79 -8.89 -11.59 1.98
CA ARG A 79 -7.93 -10.81 1.16
C ARG A 79 -6.49 -11.24 1.40
N ILE A 80 -6.10 -11.44 2.66
CA ILE A 80 -4.76 -11.94 3.01
C ILE A 80 -4.52 -13.32 2.40
N ALA A 81 -5.52 -14.21 2.46
CA ALA A 81 -5.44 -15.54 1.88
C ALA A 81 -5.11 -15.51 0.38
N ASN A 82 -5.66 -14.55 -0.34
CA ASN A 82 -5.49 -14.38 -1.79
C ASN A 82 -4.21 -13.62 -2.20
N MET A 83 -3.38 -13.17 -1.26
CA MET A 83 -2.10 -12.53 -1.61
C MET A 83 -1.22 -13.50 -2.38
N VAL A 84 -0.80 -13.12 -3.59
CA VAL A 84 0.13 -13.91 -4.41
C VAL A 84 1.55 -13.61 -3.96
N ILE A 85 2.26 -14.64 -3.52
CA ILE A 85 3.61 -14.52 -2.95
C ILE A 85 4.72 -14.92 -3.94
N GLY A 86 4.37 -15.63 -4.99
CA GLY A 86 5.28 -16.12 -6.01
C GLY A 86 4.55 -17.05 -6.97
N GLN A 87 5.31 -17.78 -7.77
CA GLN A 87 4.79 -18.76 -8.71
C GLN A 87 5.46 -20.12 -8.52
N SER A 88 4.75 -21.18 -8.83
CA SER A 88 5.35 -22.50 -8.97
C SER A 88 6.27 -22.56 -10.19
N ARG A 89 7.10 -23.60 -10.32
CA ARG A 89 7.92 -23.83 -11.53
C ARG A 89 7.09 -24.05 -12.78
N LYS A 90 5.80 -24.34 -12.64
CA LYS A 90 4.84 -24.44 -13.74
C LYS A 90 4.20 -23.10 -14.10
N GLY A 91 4.50 -22.01 -13.38
CA GLY A 91 3.94 -20.69 -13.59
C GLY A 91 2.59 -20.45 -12.90
N GLU A 92 2.13 -21.35 -12.06
CA GLU A 92 0.88 -21.18 -11.30
C GLU A 92 1.10 -20.25 -10.11
N PRO A 93 0.17 -19.32 -9.80
CA PRO A 93 0.30 -18.44 -8.66
C PRO A 93 0.25 -19.24 -7.34
N ILE A 94 1.11 -18.87 -6.41
CA ILE A 94 1.12 -19.42 -5.04
C ILE A 94 0.68 -18.31 -4.11
N THR A 95 -0.32 -18.59 -3.27
CA THR A 95 -0.96 -17.64 -2.37
C THR A 95 -0.49 -17.80 -0.92
N ALA A 96 -0.83 -16.83 -0.07
CA ALA A 96 -0.62 -16.94 1.37
C ALA A 96 -1.46 -18.07 2.00
N ASP A 97 -2.59 -18.42 1.39
CA ASP A 97 -3.43 -19.55 1.84
C ASP A 97 -2.78 -20.90 1.52
N ASP A 98 -2.16 -21.03 0.35
CA ASP A 98 -1.39 -22.22 -0.03
C ASP A 98 -0.25 -22.51 0.95
N LEU A 99 0.37 -21.46 1.50
CA LEU A 99 1.35 -21.58 2.58
C LEU A 99 0.73 -21.89 3.94
N GLY A 100 -0.58 -21.76 4.10
CA GLY A 100 -1.28 -21.96 5.36
C GLY A 100 -1.05 -20.84 6.39
N VAL A 101 -0.62 -19.64 5.96
CA VAL A 101 -0.23 -18.54 6.87
C VAL A 101 -1.30 -17.46 7.03
N ALA A 102 -2.37 -17.48 6.24
CA ALA A 102 -3.42 -16.47 6.27
C ALA A 102 -4.06 -16.27 7.66
N GLY A 103 -4.25 -17.37 8.41
CA GLY A 103 -4.76 -17.32 9.78
C GLY A 103 -3.82 -16.60 10.75
N ALA A 104 -2.53 -16.93 10.71
CA ALA A 104 -1.50 -16.31 11.56
C ALA A 104 -1.38 -14.82 11.28
N LEU A 105 -1.34 -14.42 10.00
CA LEU A 105 -1.31 -13.02 9.58
C LEU A 105 -2.54 -12.26 10.07
N THR A 106 -3.72 -12.87 9.98
CA THR A 106 -4.96 -12.25 10.47
C THR A 106 -4.93 -12.03 11.98
N VAL A 107 -4.38 -12.97 12.74
CA VAL A 107 -4.22 -12.81 14.20
C VAL A 107 -3.28 -11.66 14.54
N LEU A 108 -2.17 -11.53 13.83
CA LEU A 108 -1.25 -10.40 14.00
C LEU A 108 -1.90 -9.06 13.64
N MET A 109 -2.80 -9.06 12.66
CA MET A 109 -3.49 -7.87 12.17
C MET A 109 -4.82 -7.57 12.88
N LYS A 110 -5.27 -8.40 13.83
CA LYS A 110 -6.62 -8.28 14.42
C LYS A 110 -6.92 -6.93 15.06
N ASP A 111 -5.93 -6.32 15.70
CA ASP A 111 -6.11 -5.03 16.37
C ASP A 111 -5.90 -3.85 15.43
N THR A 112 -5.18 -4.06 14.32
CA THR A 112 -4.92 -3.01 13.34
C THR A 112 -6.17 -2.57 12.58
N ILE A 113 -7.23 -3.39 12.56
CA ILE A 113 -8.49 -3.04 11.90
C ILE A 113 -9.24 -1.89 12.58
N LYS A 114 -8.86 -1.56 13.81
CA LYS A 114 -9.45 -0.47 14.58
C LYS A 114 -8.70 0.84 14.29
N PRO A 115 -9.38 1.90 13.79
CA PRO A 115 -8.76 3.20 13.65
C PRO A 115 -8.27 3.76 14.98
N ASN A 116 -7.15 4.47 14.94
CA ASN A 116 -6.70 5.26 16.08
C ASN A 116 -7.46 6.59 16.10
N LEU A 117 -8.10 6.92 17.23
CA LEU A 117 -8.73 8.21 17.44
C LEU A 117 -7.72 9.19 18.04
N MET A 118 -7.49 10.27 17.34
CA MET A 118 -6.67 11.40 17.77
C MET A 118 -7.48 12.70 17.68
N GLN A 119 -6.86 13.83 17.95
CA GLN A 119 -7.46 15.15 17.76
C GLN A 119 -6.41 16.17 17.32
N THR A 120 -6.87 17.21 16.65
CA THR A 120 -6.06 18.38 16.34
C THR A 120 -5.85 19.24 17.58
N LEU A 121 -5.01 20.28 17.48
CA LEU A 121 -4.83 21.24 18.56
C LEU A 121 -6.12 21.99 18.92
N GLU A 122 -7.03 22.14 17.96
CA GLU A 122 -8.35 22.76 18.15
C GLU A 122 -9.40 21.79 18.69
N GLY A 123 -9.02 20.52 18.94
CA GLY A 123 -9.92 19.50 19.47
C GLY A 123 -10.77 18.77 18.43
N THR A 124 -10.55 18.98 17.14
CA THR A 124 -11.26 18.27 16.08
C THR A 124 -10.84 16.80 16.06
N PRO A 125 -11.79 15.84 16.10
CA PRO A 125 -11.47 14.41 16.05
C PRO A 125 -10.80 14.02 14.72
N VAL A 126 -9.79 13.15 14.81
CA VAL A 126 -9.05 12.62 13.66
C VAL A 126 -8.94 11.11 13.78
N LEU A 127 -9.40 10.39 12.79
CA LEU A 127 -9.20 8.94 12.68
C LEU A 127 -7.96 8.66 11.83
N VAL A 128 -6.91 8.14 12.46
CA VAL A 128 -5.68 7.73 11.79
C VAL A 128 -5.73 6.23 11.53
N HIS A 129 -5.83 5.84 10.28
CA HIS A 129 -5.98 4.42 9.93
C HIS A 129 -5.56 4.12 8.50
N ALA A 130 -4.66 3.14 8.35
CA ALA A 130 -4.03 2.76 7.10
C ALA A 130 -3.40 3.98 6.38
N GLY A 131 -2.65 3.74 5.36
CA GLY A 131 -1.99 4.82 4.61
C GLY A 131 -1.13 4.27 3.49
N PRO A 132 -1.69 3.41 2.59
CA PRO A 132 -0.93 2.90 1.48
C PRO A 132 -0.54 4.03 0.53
N PHE A 133 0.66 3.98 -0.04
CA PHE A 133 1.11 4.97 -1.01
C PHE A 133 0.28 4.92 -2.31
N ALA A 134 -0.09 6.08 -2.85
CA ALA A 134 -0.89 6.18 -4.07
C ALA A 134 -0.17 5.69 -5.33
N ASN A 135 1.16 5.70 -5.35
CA ASN A 135 1.94 5.14 -6.47
C ASN A 135 2.07 3.61 -6.43
N ILE A 136 1.70 2.97 -5.33
CA ILE A 136 1.78 1.52 -5.17
C ILE A 136 0.38 0.90 -5.05
N ALA A 137 -0.52 1.57 -4.31
CA ALA A 137 -1.89 1.13 -4.09
C ALA A 137 -2.87 2.30 -4.29
N HIS A 138 -3.99 2.33 -3.57
CA HIS A 138 -5.02 3.35 -3.77
C HIS A 138 -4.74 4.67 -3.05
N GLY A 139 -3.76 4.75 -2.15
CA GLY A 139 -3.29 6.03 -1.57
C GLY A 139 -4.30 6.78 -0.72
N ASN A 140 -5.18 6.09 -0.02
CA ASN A 140 -6.27 6.66 0.75
C ASN A 140 -6.38 6.01 2.12
N SER A 141 -6.97 6.70 3.10
CA SER A 141 -7.31 6.11 4.39
C SER A 141 -8.33 4.98 4.25
N SER A 142 -8.61 4.28 5.35
CA SER A 142 -9.41 3.07 5.30
C SER A 142 -10.91 3.33 5.13
N ILE A 143 -11.59 2.37 4.51
CA ILE A 143 -13.06 2.31 4.45
C ILE A 143 -13.65 2.22 5.86
N MET A 144 -12.98 1.54 6.79
CA MET A 144 -13.44 1.39 8.17
C MET A 144 -13.45 2.74 8.90
N ALA A 145 -12.42 3.55 8.75
CA ALA A 145 -12.37 4.90 9.32
C ALA A 145 -13.50 5.78 8.76
N ASP A 146 -13.72 5.75 7.45
CA ASP A 146 -14.81 6.51 6.82
C ASP A 146 -16.18 6.09 7.36
N LYS A 147 -16.44 4.78 7.49
CA LYS A 147 -17.71 4.27 8.02
C LYS A 147 -17.97 4.70 9.46
N ILE A 148 -16.94 4.78 10.27
CA ILE A 148 -17.03 5.27 11.66
C ILE A 148 -17.26 6.78 11.66
N ALA A 149 -16.45 7.53 10.93
CA ALA A 149 -16.53 8.98 10.87
C ALA A 149 -17.90 9.47 10.38
N LEU A 150 -18.43 8.88 9.31
CA LEU A 150 -19.74 9.21 8.75
C LEU A 150 -20.93 8.95 9.71
N LYS A 151 -20.73 8.15 10.75
CA LYS A 151 -21.74 7.94 11.80
C LYS A 151 -21.63 8.92 12.97
N LEU A 152 -20.49 9.56 13.12
CA LEU A 152 -20.16 10.36 14.29
C LEU A 152 -20.06 11.86 14.01
N ALA A 153 -19.96 12.27 12.74
CA ALA A 153 -19.74 13.65 12.37
C ALA A 153 -20.65 14.07 11.20
N ASP A 154 -21.05 15.34 11.17
CA ASP A 154 -21.83 15.94 10.07
C ASP A 154 -20.99 16.13 8.82
N PHE A 155 -19.70 16.38 8.96
CA PHE A 155 -18.73 16.53 7.88
C PHE A 155 -17.55 15.60 8.10
N VAL A 156 -17.18 14.85 7.06
CA VAL A 156 -16.01 13.99 7.06
C VAL A 156 -15.10 14.41 5.91
N ILE A 157 -13.86 14.73 6.25
CA ILE A 157 -12.85 15.13 5.29
C ILE A 157 -11.79 14.04 5.23
N THR A 158 -11.47 13.56 4.03
CA THR A 158 -10.42 12.58 3.80
C THR A 158 -9.47 13.07 2.72
N GLU A 159 -8.24 12.63 2.75
CA GLU A 159 -7.21 12.99 1.79
C GLU A 159 -6.97 11.87 0.79
N SER A 160 -6.65 12.25 -0.46
CA SER A 160 -6.12 11.33 -1.47
C SER A 160 -4.67 11.66 -1.74
N GLY A 161 -3.81 10.64 -1.69
CA GLY A 161 -2.37 10.81 -1.78
C GLY A 161 -1.89 11.25 -3.17
N PHE A 162 -0.78 11.97 -3.21
CA PHE A 162 -0.13 12.51 -4.42
C PHE A 162 -1.02 13.50 -5.20
N GLY A 163 -0.87 13.55 -6.53
CA GLY A 163 -1.68 14.40 -7.38
C GLY A 163 -3.07 13.84 -7.66
N ALA A 164 -3.96 14.68 -8.15
CA ALA A 164 -5.33 14.31 -8.50
C ALA A 164 -5.39 13.23 -9.60
N ASP A 165 -4.43 13.25 -10.49
CA ASP A 165 -4.21 12.26 -11.57
C ASP A 165 -3.86 10.86 -11.05
N MET A 166 -3.57 10.71 -9.78
CA MET A 166 -3.22 9.44 -9.15
C MET A 166 -4.13 9.13 -7.96
N GLY A 167 -4.06 9.91 -6.90
CA GLY A 167 -4.79 9.63 -5.66
C GLY A 167 -6.30 9.81 -5.79
N MET A 168 -6.75 10.88 -6.45
CA MET A 168 -8.18 11.10 -6.66
C MET A 168 -8.78 10.07 -7.61
N GLU A 169 -8.11 9.73 -8.72
CA GLU A 169 -8.57 8.66 -9.62
C GLU A 169 -8.74 7.33 -8.86
N LYS A 170 -7.73 6.93 -8.10
CA LYS A 170 -7.79 5.70 -7.31
C LYS A 170 -8.83 5.76 -6.19
N PHE A 171 -9.08 6.93 -5.63
CA PHE A 171 -10.18 7.12 -4.69
C PHE A 171 -11.52 6.75 -5.32
N PHE A 172 -11.82 7.28 -6.51
CA PHE A 172 -13.07 6.98 -7.20
C PHE A 172 -13.10 5.55 -7.74
N ASP A 173 -12.05 5.12 -8.42
CA ASP A 173 -12.04 3.85 -9.15
C ASP A 173 -11.85 2.63 -8.25
N ILE A 174 -11.25 2.81 -7.08
CA ILE A 174 -11.00 1.72 -6.13
C ILE A 174 -11.83 1.93 -4.86
N LYS A 175 -11.52 2.94 -4.06
CA LYS A 175 -12.11 3.08 -2.72
C LYS A 175 -13.61 3.30 -2.75
N CYS A 176 -14.13 4.18 -3.60
CA CYS A 176 -15.57 4.42 -3.72
C CYS A 176 -16.32 3.17 -4.18
N ARG A 177 -15.76 2.42 -5.12
CA ARG A 177 -16.38 1.17 -5.61
C ARG A 177 -16.48 0.11 -4.52
N TYR A 178 -15.43 -0.05 -3.70
CA TYR A 178 -15.45 -1.01 -2.59
C TYR A 178 -16.29 -0.56 -1.41
N SER A 179 -16.28 0.73 -1.08
CA SER A 179 -17.01 1.26 0.07
C SER A 179 -18.50 1.51 -0.21
N GLY A 180 -18.85 1.80 -1.44
CA GLY A 180 -20.15 2.33 -1.83
C GLY A 180 -20.35 3.80 -1.47
N ASN A 181 -19.37 4.46 -0.88
CA ASN A 181 -19.44 5.87 -0.50
C ASN A 181 -19.00 6.77 -1.66
N ILE A 182 -19.77 7.81 -1.95
CA ILE A 182 -19.45 8.82 -2.95
C ILE A 182 -19.27 10.15 -2.23
N PRO A 183 -18.18 10.90 -2.46
CA PRO A 183 -18.00 12.20 -1.82
C PRO A 183 -19.01 13.22 -2.35
N SER A 184 -19.52 14.06 -1.45
CA SER A 184 -20.42 15.14 -1.82
C SER A 184 -19.70 16.31 -2.50
N VAL A 185 -18.41 16.49 -2.16
CA VAL A 185 -17.55 17.58 -2.66
C VAL A 185 -16.13 17.08 -2.83
N VAL A 186 -15.46 17.56 -3.84
CA VAL A 186 -14.02 17.37 -4.05
C VAL A 186 -13.32 18.72 -3.97
N VAL A 187 -12.28 18.81 -3.15
CA VAL A 187 -11.43 20.00 -3.04
C VAL A 187 -10.10 19.71 -3.72
N LEU A 188 -9.86 20.35 -4.84
CA LEU A 188 -8.58 20.27 -5.56
C LEU A 188 -7.63 21.33 -5.03
N VAL A 189 -6.51 20.91 -4.45
CA VAL A 189 -5.45 21.79 -3.97
C VAL A 189 -4.42 21.99 -5.09
N ALA A 190 -4.37 23.18 -5.66
CA ALA A 190 -3.40 23.55 -6.68
C ALA A 190 -2.51 24.69 -6.15
N THR A 191 -1.22 24.42 -5.94
CA THR A 191 -0.29 25.44 -5.49
C THR A 191 0.21 26.28 -6.66
N VAL A 192 0.50 27.55 -6.42
CA VAL A 192 1.12 28.45 -7.43
C VAL A 192 2.43 27.88 -7.96
N ARG A 193 3.20 27.18 -7.10
CA ARG A 193 4.43 26.50 -7.51
C ARG A 193 4.15 25.38 -8.51
N ALA A 194 3.17 24.51 -8.24
CA ALA A 194 2.78 23.43 -9.15
C ALA A 194 2.33 23.99 -10.50
N LEU A 195 1.46 25.01 -10.49
CA LEU A 195 1.00 25.66 -11.71
C LEU A 195 2.15 26.23 -12.53
N LYS A 196 3.14 26.88 -11.89
CA LYS A 196 4.32 27.40 -12.58
C LYS A 196 5.19 26.30 -13.18
N MET A 197 5.44 25.22 -12.42
CA MET A 197 6.27 24.11 -12.89
C MET A 197 5.63 23.38 -14.06
N HIS A 198 4.37 23.01 -13.94
CA HIS A 198 3.62 22.28 -14.98
C HIS A 198 3.27 23.18 -16.17
N GLY A 199 3.19 24.50 -15.97
CA GLY A 199 3.01 25.49 -17.04
C GLY A 199 4.30 25.85 -17.83
N GLY A 200 5.36 25.04 -17.71
CA GLY A 200 6.62 25.22 -18.43
C GLY A 200 7.64 26.16 -17.75
N GLY A 201 7.46 26.40 -16.45
CA GLY A 201 8.45 27.08 -15.63
C GLY A 201 9.72 26.22 -15.39
N PRO A 202 10.80 26.85 -14.87
CA PRO A 202 12.05 26.15 -14.61
C PRO A 202 11.87 25.03 -13.58
N LYS A 203 12.62 23.95 -13.74
CA LYS A 203 12.60 22.81 -12.82
C LYS A 203 13.03 23.27 -11.42
N VAL A 204 12.23 22.91 -10.41
CA VAL A 204 12.50 23.22 -9.01
C VAL A 204 13.13 22.01 -8.34
N THR A 205 14.27 22.21 -7.69
CA THR A 205 14.95 21.19 -6.90
C THR A 205 14.79 21.53 -5.41
N ALA A 206 14.43 20.54 -4.60
CA ALA A 206 14.30 20.74 -3.16
C ALA A 206 15.61 21.22 -2.54
N GLY A 207 15.53 22.26 -1.70
CA GLY A 207 16.70 22.86 -1.04
C GLY A 207 17.53 23.80 -1.90
N ALA A 208 17.28 23.92 -3.20
CA ALA A 208 17.94 24.90 -4.06
C ALA A 208 17.18 26.24 -4.10
N PRO A 209 17.88 27.39 -4.13
CA PRO A 209 17.22 28.66 -4.32
C PRO A 209 16.45 28.68 -5.64
N LEU A 210 15.24 29.22 -5.61
CA LEU A 210 14.48 29.44 -6.85
C LEU A 210 15.16 30.57 -7.65
N ALA A 211 15.54 30.27 -8.89
CA ALA A 211 15.92 31.32 -9.83
C ALA A 211 14.77 32.34 -9.96
N PRO A 212 15.05 33.65 -10.12
CA PRO A 212 14.01 34.64 -10.33
C PRO A 212 13.14 34.21 -11.50
N VAL A 213 11.85 34.01 -11.24
CA VAL A 213 10.91 33.67 -12.30
C VAL A 213 10.79 34.91 -13.18
N VAL A 214 11.48 34.92 -14.30
CA VAL A 214 11.23 35.87 -15.35
C VAL A 214 9.76 35.76 -15.72
N SER A 215 9.02 36.85 -15.63
CA SER A 215 7.62 36.95 -16.00
C SER A 215 7.46 36.61 -17.49
N GLY A 216 7.46 35.34 -17.82
CA GLY A 216 7.34 34.88 -19.19
C GLY A 216 5.89 34.45 -19.45
N ARG A 217 5.33 35.10 -20.43
CA ARG A 217 4.07 34.87 -21.15
C ARG A 217 3.31 33.58 -20.80
N ARG A 218 2.08 33.77 -20.39
CA ARG A 218 1.04 32.71 -20.37
C ARG A 218 1.03 32.02 -21.75
N ARG A 219 1.57 30.84 -21.85
CA ARG A 219 1.14 29.93 -22.92
C ARG A 219 -0.18 29.34 -22.46
N GLY A 220 -1.23 29.64 -23.21
CA GLY A 220 -2.58 29.21 -22.87
C GLY A 220 -2.67 27.71 -22.71
N CYS A 221 -3.41 27.27 -21.69
CA CYS A 221 -3.98 25.94 -21.66
C CYS A 221 -4.99 25.88 -22.82
N ALA A 222 -4.68 25.05 -23.82
CA ALA A 222 -5.65 24.59 -24.81
C ALA A 222 -6.22 23.26 -24.30
#